data_b68cbe773688fc266ecbfa591592caa9
#
_entry.id   b68cbe773688fc266ecbfa591592caa9
#
_cell.length_a   1.000
_cell.length_b   1.000
_cell.length_c   1.000
_cell.angle_alpha   90.00
_cell.angle_beta   90.00
_cell.angle_gamma   90.00
#
_symmetry.space_group_name_H-M   'P 1'
#
loop_
_entity.id
_entity.type
_entity.pdbx_description
1 polymer ?
#
loop_
_entity_poly.entity_id
_entity_poly.type
_entity_poly.pdbx_seq_one_letter_code
_entity_poly.pdbx_strand_id
1 'polypeptide(L)'
;MKFFKHFVIAIVLAVTTSCTLDKTDFEAEINRDVTEYFEFKEVTSFNSDNYKISIEALNGTFYKGYNEIRLTITNTQTNEALNNSEVTFLPILTDSDNNKISCPHRYHLVYNSEEQFYSGYVVFTSISNPMENWDLYISFTGSNQTHTFSQLVTVQNQTNMNLNMTSFTGNDGEQYFIALVAPQKPKVAENELVAGIYKYNQPTEPAGTFPDPSQFSYAEVENYTLLLDPRMPEPSMGNHSSPNNVDLTQQADGLYYGVVNYTMTGNWTLNFMMLNQNGVLIKGTEVPTDFTPGIEGAKSELHINILF
;
A
#
# COMPACT_ATOMS: atom_id res chain seq x y z
N MET A 1 10.40 -43.12 -62.23
CA MET A 1 10.26 -43.63 -60.85
C MET A 1 11.32 -43.05 -59.86
N LYS A 2 12.53 -42.66 -60.30
CA LYS A 2 13.55 -42.08 -59.42
C LYS A 2 13.25 -40.63 -58.98
N PHE A 3 12.65 -39.80 -59.80
CA PHE A 3 12.30 -38.42 -59.50
C PHE A 3 11.17 -38.31 -58.45
N PHE A 4 10.24 -39.23 -58.44
CA PHE A 4 9.12 -39.24 -57.50
C PHE A 4 9.57 -39.54 -56.05
N LYS A 5 10.59 -40.39 -55.88
CA LYS A 5 11.19 -40.68 -54.57
C LYS A 5 11.88 -39.46 -53.95
N HIS A 6 12.57 -38.66 -54.77
CA HIS A 6 13.24 -37.48 -54.28
C HIS A 6 12.26 -36.34 -53.91
N PHE A 7 11.13 -36.25 -54.63
CA PHE A 7 10.06 -35.29 -54.34
C PHE A 7 9.32 -35.60 -53.03
N VAL A 8 9.07 -36.89 -52.76
CA VAL A 8 8.45 -37.31 -51.48
C VAL A 8 9.40 -37.07 -50.30
N ILE A 9 10.71 -37.31 -50.47
CA ILE A 9 11.72 -37.01 -49.41
C ILE A 9 11.81 -35.53 -49.16
N ALA A 10 11.77 -34.67 -50.16
CA ALA A 10 11.77 -33.22 -50.01
C ALA A 10 10.51 -32.69 -49.27
N ILE A 11 9.35 -33.27 -49.51
CA ILE A 11 8.10 -32.94 -48.83
C ILE A 11 8.16 -33.39 -47.35
N VAL A 12 8.69 -34.57 -47.05
CA VAL A 12 8.84 -35.05 -45.65
C VAL A 12 9.84 -34.19 -44.87
N LEU A 13 10.91 -33.70 -45.49
CA LEU A 13 11.84 -32.78 -44.86
C LEU A 13 11.25 -31.38 -44.65
N ALA A 14 10.34 -30.91 -45.49
CA ALA A 14 9.68 -29.61 -45.32
C ALA A 14 8.60 -29.61 -44.22
N VAL A 15 8.07 -30.78 -43.85
CA VAL A 15 7.05 -30.88 -42.76
C VAL A 15 7.70 -30.99 -41.39
N THR A 16 8.99 -31.29 -41.30
CA THR A 16 9.71 -31.35 -40.01
C THR A 16 10.32 -30.03 -39.58
N THR A 17 10.25 -28.96 -40.37
CA THR A 17 10.53 -27.60 -39.94
C THR A 17 9.23 -26.90 -39.44
N SER A 18 8.40 -27.63 -38.73
CA SER A 18 7.41 -26.98 -37.87
C SER A 18 8.21 -26.18 -36.85
N CYS A 19 8.18 -24.87 -36.99
CA CYS A 19 8.63 -23.97 -35.97
C CYS A 19 8.05 -24.46 -34.64
N THR A 20 8.89 -25.02 -33.79
CA THR A 20 8.66 -24.92 -32.37
C THR A 20 8.72 -23.42 -32.10
N LEU A 21 7.56 -22.74 -32.13
CA LEU A 21 7.43 -21.53 -31.35
C LEU A 21 7.90 -21.95 -29.97
N ASP A 22 9.05 -21.37 -29.54
CA ASP A 22 9.43 -21.45 -28.15
C ASP A 22 8.18 -21.08 -27.38
N LYS A 23 7.57 -22.06 -26.74
CA LYS A 23 6.53 -21.76 -25.75
C LYS A 23 7.25 -20.86 -24.75
N THR A 24 6.92 -19.59 -24.79
CA THR A 24 7.28 -18.69 -23.70
C THR A 24 6.87 -19.42 -22.43
N ASP A 25 7.83 -19.76 -21.60
CA ASP A 25 7.55 -20.46 -20.35
C ASP A 25 6.91 -19.43 -19.42
N PHE A 26 5.59 -19.32 -19.54
CA PHE A 26 4.81 -18.40 -18.70
C PHE A 26 4.94 -18.74 -17.21
N GLU A 27 5.27 -19.98 -16.85
CA GLU A 27 5.60 -20.34 -15.47
C GLU A 27 6.91 -19.70 -14.99
N ALA A 28 7.90 -19.53 -15.86
CA ALA A 28 9.14 -18.84 -15.52
C ALA A 28 8.95 -17.31 -15.41
N GLU A 29 8.00 -16.71 -16.12
CA GLU A 29 7.62 -15.30 -15.96
C GLU A 29 6.80 -15.07 -14.69
N ILE A 30 6.01 -16.05 -14.28
CA ILE A 30 5.19 -16.02 -13.05
C ILE A 30 6.04 -16.35 -11.81
N ASN A 31 7.09 -17.15 -11.94
CA ASN A 31 8.06 -17.46 -10.89
C ASN A 31 9.10 -16.33 -10.71
N ARG A 32 8.72 -15.08 -10.75
CA ARG A 32 9.48 -14.06 -10.04
C ARG A 32 9.35 -14.36 -8.57
N ASP A 33 10.45 -14.75 -7.94
CA ASP A 33 10.54 -14.90 -6.48
C ASP A 33 10.06 -13.60 -5.84
N VAL A 34 8.76 -13.50 -5.60
CA VAL A 34 8.23 -12.56 -4.64
C VAL A 34 8.70 -13.07 -3.31
N THR A 35 9.68 -12.41 -2.74
CA THR A 35 10.25 -12.76 -1.43
C THR A 35 9.11 -12.82 -0.42
N GLU A 36 8.68 -14.03 -0.08
CA GLU A 36 7.46 -14.31 0.69
C GLU A 36 7.69 -14.19 2.20
N TYR A 37 8.25 -13.09 2.69
CA TYR A 37 8.39 -12.88 4.12
C TYR A 37 7.34 -11.87 4.59
N PHE A 38 6.25 -12.37 5.19
CA PHE A 38 5.23 -11.54 5.86
C PHE A 38 5.37 -11.63 7.37
N GLU A 39 6.60 -11.62 7.86
CA GLU A 39 6.91 -11.62 9.28
C GLU A 39 7.23 -10.20 9.74
N PHE A 40 6.76 -9.84 10.93
CA PHE A 40 7.21 -8.62 11.58
C PHE A 40 8.65 -8.82 12.05
N LYS A 41 9.50 -7.87 11.72
CA LYS A 41 10.90 -7.83 12.11
C LYS A 41 11.29 -6.41 12.50
N GLU A 42 12.30 -6.30 13.35
CA GLU A 42 12.85 -5.02 13.74
C GLU A 42 13.33 -4.24 12.51
N VAL A 43 12.75 -3.04 12.29
CA VAL A 43 13.20 -2.06 11.30
C VAL A 43 14.30 -1.23 11.90
N THR A 44 14.13 -0.79 13.14
CA THR A 44 15.08 0.03 13.88
C THR A 44 14.91 -0.18 15.37
N SER A 45 16.00 -0.04 16.10
CA SER A 45 15.98 0.08 17.55
C SER A 45 17.01 1.07 18.03
N PHE A 46 16.70 1.73 19.12
CA PHE A 46 17.59 2.72 19.74
C PHE A 46 17.38 2.75 21.25
N ASN A 47 18.40 3.24 21.96
CA ASN A 47 18.35 3.42 23.39
C ASN A 47 18.25 4.91 23.71
N SER A 48 17.42 5.25 24.68
CA SER A 48 17.34 6.58 25.25
C SER A 48 17.12 6.48 26.75
N ASP A 49 17.98 7.13 27.50
CA ASP A 49 18.04 6.99 28.95
C ASP A 49 18.10 5.51 29.38
N ASN A 50 17.13 5.09 30.17
CA ASN A 50 17.00 3.72 30.66
C ASN A 50 16.03 2.87 29.82
N TYR A 51 15.70 3.29 28.59
CA TYR A 51 14.75 2.58 27.75
C TYR A 51 15.36 2.19 26.40
N LYS A 52 15.07 0.96 25.97
CA LYS A 52 15.25 0.50 24.60
C LYS A 52 13.90 0.57 23.90
N ILE A 53 13.83 1.26 22.76
CA ILE A 53 12.68 1.30 21.88
C ILE A 53 13.01 0.47 20.66
N SER A 54 12.12 -0.47 20.29
CA SER A 54 12.23 -1.26 19.08
C SER A 54 10.95 -1.08 18.26
N ILE A 55 11.11 -0.88 16.96
CA ILE A 55 10.01 -0.71 16.01
C ILE A 55 10.11 -1.80 14.97
N GLU A 56 9.03 -2.54 14.81
CA GLU A 56 8.89 -3.61 13.82
C GLU A 56 7.88 -3.22 12.75
N ALA A 57 8.14 -3.66 11.54
CA ALA A 57 7.21 -3.66 10.42
C ALA A 57 7.36 -4.95 9.62
N LEU A 58 6.47 -5.17 8.66
CA LEU A 58 6.57 -6.34 7.77
C LEU A 58 7.92 -6.36 7.07
N ASN A 59 8.55 -7.53 7.07
CA ASN A 59 9.87 -7.79 6.47
C ASN A 59 11.03 -6.94 7.03
N GLY A 60 10.85 -6.26 8.15
CA GLY A 60 11.89 -5.41 8.74
C GLY A 60 12.21 -4.16 7.90
N THR A 61 11.26 -3.64 7.14
CA THR A 61 11.47 -2.51 6.23
C THR A 61 10.22 -1.64 6.18
N PHE A 62 10.41 -0.32 6.14
CA PHE A 62 9.34 0.60 5.80
C PHE A 62 9.26 0.79 4.29
N TYR A 63 8.04 0.67 3.76
CA TYR A 63 7.72 0.87 2.35
C TYR A 63 6.81 2.07 2.16
N LYS A 64 6.92 2.74 0.99
CA LYS A 64 5.89 3.69 0.55
C LYS A 64 4.54 2.99 0.49
N GLY A 65 3.50 3.60 1.07
CA GLY A 65 2.17 3.02 1.25
C GLY A 65 1.91 2.64 2.70
N TYR A 66 0.94 1.77 2.94
CA TYR A 66 0.51 1.36 4.27
C TYR A 66 1.54 0.41 4.93
N ASN A 67 1.90 0.74 6.17
CA ASN A 67 2.72 -0.10 7.03
C ASN A 67 2.03 -0.22 8.40
N GLU A 68 1.70 -1.42 8.81
CA GLU A 68 1.41 -1.70 10.21
C GLU A 68 2.72 -1.65 10.99
N ILE A 69 2.69 -1.04 12.17
CA ILE A 69 3.86 -0.94 13.05
C ILE A 69 3.57 -1.60 14.39
N ARG A 70 4.61 -2.20 14.95
CA ARG A 70 4.65 -2.74 16.31
C ARG A 70 5.80 -2.08 17.05
N LEU A 71 5.52 -1.49 18.18
CA LEU A 71 6.51 -0.77 18.97
C LEU A 71 6.58 -1.36 20.37
N THR A 72 7.78 -1.74 20.81
CA THR A 72 8.05 -2.19 22.16
C THR A 72 8.97 -1.21 22.86
N ILE A 73 8.71 -0.95 24.14
CA ILE A 73 9.54 -0.10 25.01
C ILE A 73 9.95 -0.95 26.20
N THR A 74 11.23 -1.16 26.40
CA THR A 74 11.77 -1.98 27.46
C THR A 74 12.68 -1.14 28.36
N ASN A 75 12.44 -1.19 29.66
CA ASN A 75 13.36 -0.60 30.63
C ASN A 75 14.65 -1.46 30.69
N THR A 76 15.80 -0.87 30.36
CA THR A 76 17.08 -1.60 30.27
C THR A 76 17.67 -1.98 31.63
N GLN A 77 17.20 -1.38 32.71
CA GLN A 77 17.66 -1.69 34.08
C GLN A 77 16.88 -2.86 34.69
N THR A 78 15.53 -2.88 34.48
CA THR A 78 14.66 -3.93 35.04
C THR A 78 14.35 -5.03 34.04
N ASN A 79 14.63 -4.81 32.75
CA ASN A 79 14.28 -5.67 31.64
C ASN A 79 12.75 -5.92 31.50
N GLU A 80 11.96 -4.96 31.97
CA GLU A 80 10.50 -5.03 31.92
C GLU A 80 9.97 -4.20 30.74
N ALA A 81 8.97 -4.73 30.04
CA ALA A 81 8.27 -3.99 28.98
C ALA A 81 7.34 -2.94 29.60
N LEU A 82 7.34 -1.74 29.03
CA LEU A 82 6.39 -0.70 29.37
C LEU A 82 5.04 -1.04 28.70
N ASN A 83 4.02 -1.29 29.50
CA ASN A 83 2.74 -1.81 29.05
C ASN A 83 1.53 -0.94 29.43
N ASN A 84 1.74 0.18 30.13
CA ASN A 84 0.66 1.00 30.65
C ASN A 84 0.97 2.48 30.48
N SER A 85 1.40 2.87 29.30
CA SER A 85 1.75 4.25 28.98
C SER A 85 1.01 4.73 27.76
N GLU A 86 0.71 6.01 27.72
CA GLU A 86 0.32 6.65 26.48
C GLU A 86 1.56 6.78 25.61
N VAL A 87 1.51 6.21 24.41
CA VAL A 87 2.60 6.25 23.43
C VAL A 87 2.10 6.98 22.19
N THR A 88 2.82 8.04 21.80
CA THR A 88 2.52 8.80 20.58
C THR A 88 3.57 8.54 19.52
N PHE A 89 3.14 8.62 18.27
CA PHE A 89 3.95 8.35 17.09
C PHE A 89 3.62 9.38 16.01
N LEU A 90 4.63 10.13 15.55
CA LEU A 90 4.47 11.19 14.55
C LEU A 90 5.58 11.07 13.50
N PRO A 91 5.29 10.59 12.29
CA PRO A 91 6.24 10.56 11.18
C PRO A 91 6.30 11.93 10.51
N ILE A 92 7.50 12.45 10.28
CA ILE A 92 7.74 13.74 9.62
C ILE A 92 8.74 13.55 8.49
N LEU A 93 8.36 14.00 7.30
CA LEU A 93 9.24 14.16 6.15
C LEU A 93 9.83 15.58 6.18
N THR A 94 11.14 15.68 6.08
CA THR A 94 11.84 16.94 5.86
C THR A 94 12.44 16.93 4.45
N ASP A 95 12.10 17.93 3.64
CA ASP A 95 12.63 18.10 2.29
C ASP A 95 13.93 18.94 2.27
N SER A 96 14.52 19.14 1.07
CA SER A 96 15.74 19.92 0.86
C SER A 96 15.63 21.40 1.26
N ASP A 97 14.42 21.94 1.28
CA ASP A 97 14.13 23.33 1.64
C ASP A 97 13.76 23.46 3.13
N ASN A 98 13.91 22.39 3.90
CA ASN A 98 13.50 22.23 5.29
C ASN A 98 11.99 22.37 5.52
N ASN A 99 11.18 22.19 4.51
CA ASN A 99 9.75 22.06 4.71
C ASN A 99 9.46 20.72 5.37
N LYS A 100 8.52 20.74 6.30
CA LYS A 100 8.14 19.57 7.09
C LYS A 100 6.68 19.24 6.84
N ILE A 101 6.45 17.99 6.46
CA ILE A 101 5.12 17.44 6.24
C ILE A 101 5.01 16.09 6.94
N SER A 102 3.81 15.66 7.24
CA SER A 102 3.55 14.31 7.74
C SER A 102 2.83 13.47 6.69
N CYS A 103 2.44 12.27 7.07
CA CYS A 103 1.65 11.35 6.28
C CYS A 103 0.54 10.76 7.16
N PRO A 104 -0.48 10.09 6.60
CA PRO A 104 -1.48 9.42 7.41
C PRO A 104 -0.84 8.43 8.40
N HIS A 105 -1.25 8.51 9.66
CA HIS A 105 -0.71 7.66 10.72
C HIS A 105 -1.66 7.61 11.91
N ARG A 106 -1.48 6.60 12.76
CA ARG A 106 -2.13 6.56 14.07
C ARG A 106 -1.22 7.24 15.08
N TYR A 107 -1.63 8.44 15.54
CA TYR A 107 -0.83 9.25 16.47
C TYR A 107 -0.73 8.60 17.86
N HIS A 108 -1.85 8.14 18.44
CA HIS A 108 -1.86 7.41 19.70
C HIS A 108 -1.84 5.92 19.42
N LEU A 109 -0.74 5.26 19.75
CA LEU A 109 -0.61 3.82 19.57
C LEU A 109 -1.44 3.07 20.61
N VAL A 110 -1.96 1.90 20.23
CA VAL A 110 -2.82 1.06 21.07
C VAL A 110 -2.01 -0.12 21.61
N TYR A 111 -2.01 -0.30 22.94
CA TYR A 111 -1.32 -1.44 23.54
C TYR A 111 -2.10 -2.75 23.33
N ASN A 112 -1.43 -3.72 22.72
CA ASN A 112 -1.91 -5.10 22.61
C ASN A 112 -1.38 -5.89 23.82
N SER A 113 -2.26 -6.22 24.76
CA SER A 113 -1.88 -6.93 26.00
C SER A 113 -1.56 -8.40 25.79
N GLU A 114 -2.05 -9.02 24.72
CA GLU A 114 -1.81 -10.44 24.43
C GLU A 114 -0.41 -10.62 23.82
N GLU A 115 -0.02 -9.75 22.92
CA GLU A 115 1.26 -9.83 22.20
C GLU A 115 2.33 -8.88 22.78
N GLN A 116 1.97 -8.02 23.74
CA GLN A 116 2.86 -7.13 24.49
C GLN A 116 3.62 -6.08 23.68
N PHE A 117 2.95 -5.46 22.70
CA PHE A 117 3.48 -4.32 21.95
C PHE A 117 2.41 -3.23 21.79
N TYR A 118 2.85 -2.04 21.40
CA TYR A 118 1.98 -0.95 20.95
C TYR A 118 1.80 -1.06 19.45
N SER A 119 0.55 -1.07 18.97
CA SER A 119 0.23 -1.17 17.56
C SER A 119 -0.27 0.15 16.99
N GLY A 120 0.04 0.38 15.73
CA GLY A 120 -0.43 1.48 14.93
C GLY A 120 -0.17 1.27 13.46
N TYR A 121 -0.32 2.33 12.68
CA TYR A 121 0.01 2.31 11.25
C TYR A 121 0.64 3.63 10.82
N VAL A 122 1.30 3.59 9.69
CA VAL A 122 1.80 4.74 8.94
C VAL A 122 1.66 4.50 7.45
N VAL A 123 1.24 5.53 6.69
CA VAL A 123 1.14 5.49 5.23
C VAL A 123 2.17 6.44 4.65
N PHE A 124 3.38 5.96 4.43
CA PHE A 124 4.44 6.79 3.87
C PHE A 124 4.11 7.23 2.45
N THR A 125 4.11 8.54 2.20
CA THR A 125 3.72 9.14 0.91
C THR A 125 4.86 9.25 -0.09
N SER A 126 6.12 9.22 0.40
CA SER A 126 7.33 9.24 -0.43
C SER A 126 8.40 8.29 0.11
N ILE A 127 9.37 7.97 -0.76
CA ILE A 127 10.57 7.22 -0.37
C ILE A 127 11.63 8.16 0.21
N SER A 128 12.52 7.62 1.03
CA SER A 128 13.72 8.36 1.46
C SER A 128 14.70 8.50 0.30
N ASN A 129 15.30 9.68 0.18
CA ASN A 129 16.36 9.97 -0.77
C ASN A 129 17.32 11.02 -0.16
N PRO A 130 18.45 11.37 -0.78
CA PRO A 130 19.40 12.32 -0.19
C PRO A 130 18.84 13.71 0.14
N MET A 131 17.69 14.08 -0.42
CA MET A 131 17.04 15.38 -0.23
C MET A 131 15.80 15.30 0.66
N GLU A 132 15.30 14.09 0.97
CA GLU A 132 14.06 13.86 1.73
C GLU A 132 14.27 12.75 2.74
N ASN A 133 14.09 13.09 4.01
CA ASN A 133 14.30 12.17 5.10
C ASN A 133 13.07 12.07 5.99
N TRP A 134 12.78 10.87 6.43
CA TRP A 134 11.73 10.60 7.40
C TRP A 134 12.30 10.49 8.81
N ASP A 135 11.75 11.26 9.73
CA ASP A 135 11.99 11.16 11.17
C ASP A 135 10.71 10.68 11.86
N LEU A 136 10.86 9.69 12.73
CA LEU A 136 9.79 9.22 13.60
C LEU A 136 9.93 9.89 14.97
N TYR A 137 8.99 10.75 15.33
CA TYR A 137 8.91 11.35 16.66
C TYR A 137 8.03 10.48 17.56
N ILE A 138 8.59 10.00 18.64
CA ILE A 138 7.94 9.10 19.58
C ILE A 138 7.99 9.72 20.96
N SER A 139 6.85 9.72 21.66
CA SER A 139 6.78 10.16 23.04
C SER A 139 6.05 9.12 23.88
N PHE A 140 6.50 8.93 25.12
CA PHE A 140 5.81 8.11 26.10
C PHE A 140 6.11 8.60 27.52
N THR A 141 5.28 8.18 28.47
CA THR A 141 5.49 8.46 29.90
C THR A 141 6.06 7.22 30.59
N GLY A 142 7.25 7.34 31.15
CA GLY A 142 7.91 6.30 31.95
C GLY A 142 8.47 6.87 33.25
N SER A 143 8.33 6.13 34.36
CA SER A 143 8.81 6.59 35.68
C SER A 143 8.34 7.99 36.08
N ASN A 144 7.11 8.35 35.73
CA ASN A 144 6.49 9.67 35.94
C ASN A 144 7.18 10.84 35.17
N GLN A 145 7.91 10.52 34.11
CA GLN A 145 8.53 11.52 33.24
C GLN A 145 8.11 11.24 31.79
N THR A 146 7.94 12.31 31.01
CA THR A 146 7.72 12.19 29.56
C THR A 146 9.06 12.13 28.85
N HIS A 147 9.23 11.09 28.05
CA HIS A 147 10.39 10.89 27.19
C HIS A 147 9.97 11.16 25.75
N THR A 148 10.81 11.91 25.00
CA THR A 148 10.56 12.25 23.59
C THR A 148 11.81 11.98 22.80
N PHE A 149 11.68 11.31 21.67
CA PHE A 149 12.80 10.96 20.78
C PHE A 149 12.44 11.23 19.34
N SER A 150 13.47 11.35 18.53
CA SER A 150 13.34 11.26 17.08
C SER A 150 14.31 10.20 16.53
N GLN A 151 13.85 9.45 15.55
CA GLN A 151 14.64 8.42 14.89
C GLN A 151 14.51 8.57 13.40
N LEU A 152 15.65 8.81 12.73
CA LEU A 152 15.73 8.78 11.28
C LEU A 152 15.50 7.37 10.77
N VAL A 153 14.63 7.23 9.76
CA VAL A 153 14.31 5.95 9.13
C VAL A 153 14.38 6.05 7.61
N THR A 154 14.59 4.90 6.99
CA THR A 154 14.60 4.78 5.54
C THR A 154 13.31 4.14 5.06
N VAL A 155 12.63 4.82 4.14
CA VAL A 155 11.44 4.32 3.44
C VAL A 155 11.83 3.95 2.02
N GLN A 156 11.54 2.71 1.63
CA GLN A 156 11.87 2.15 0.33
C GLN A 156 10.66 2.16 -0.62
N ASN A 157 10.91 1.96 -1.91
CA ASN A 157 9.85 1.71 -2.85
C ASN A 157 9.05 0.47 -2.46
N GLN A 158 7.72 0.56 -2.61
CA GLN A 158 6.87 -0.62 -2.48
C GLN A 158 7.20 -1.61 -3.59
N THR A 159 7.65 -2.80 -3.20
CA THR A 159 7.96 -3.89 -4.14
C THR A 159 6.74 -4.74 -4.45
N ASN A 160 5.75 -4.76 -3.55
CA ASN A 160 4.48 -5.44 -3.77
C ASN A 160 3.46 -4.48 -4.38
N MET A 161 3.24 -4.56 -5.69
CA MET A 161 2.30 -3.68 -6.42
C MET A 161 0.85 -3.79 -5.92
N ASN A 162 0.50 -4.84 -5.17
CA ASN A 162 -0.83 -4.99 -4.57
C ASN A 162 -1.04 -4.13 -3.33
N LEU A 163 0.02 -3.51 -2.80
CA LEU A 163 0.00 -2.59 -1.66
C LEU A 163 0.25 -1.14 -2.08
N ASN A 164 -0.04 -0.79 -3.33
CA ASN A 164 0.07 0.56 -3.84
C ASN A 164 -0.88 1.55 -3.15
N MET A 165 -0.59 2.82 -3.32
CA MET A 165 -1.39 3.93 -2.83
C MET A 165 -1.59 5.00 -3.91
N THR A 166 -2.59 5.85 -3.70
CA THR A 166 -2.82 7.06 -4.47
C THR A 166 -3.18 8.23 -3.56
N SER A 167 -2.92 9.45 -4.03
CA SER A 167 -3.33 10.69 -3.37
C SER A 167 -4.03 11.60 -4.36
N PHE A 168 -5.04 12.34 -3.92
CA PHE A 168 -5.83 13.19 -4.79
C PHE A 168 -6.54 14.30 -4.00
N THR A 169 -6.95 15.35 -4.74
CA THR A 169 -7.88 16.35 -4.22
C THR A 169 -9.30 15.96 -4.64
N GLY A 170 -10.19 15.87 -3.66
CA GLY A 170 -11.61 15.62 -3.89
C GLY A 170 -12.35 16.81 -4.49
N ASN A 171 -13.57 16.56 -4.98
CA ASN A 171 -14.46 17.63 -5.50
C ASN A 171 -14.90 18.62 -4.41
N ASP A 172 -14.74 18.24 -3.16
CA ASP A 172 -14.95 19.09 -1.97
C ASP A 172 -13.74 19.98 -1.63
N GLY A 173 -12.64 19.85 -2.38
CA GLY A 173 -11.39 20.60 -2.17
C GLY A 173 -10.44 20.01 -1.14
N GLU A 174 -10.84 18.93 -0.47
CA GLU A 174 -10.03 18.26 0.56
C GLU A 174 -8.98 17.32 -0.05
N GLN A 175 -7.88 17.10 0.67
CA GLN A 175 -6.84 16.16 0.26
C GLN A 175 -7.05 14.78 0.88
N TYR A 176 -7.02 13.76 0.03
CA TYR A 176 -7.25 12.37 0.40
C TYR A 176 -6.08 11.48 -0.01
N PHE A 177 -5.95 10.38 0.75
CA PHE A 177 -5.03 9.28 0.47
C PHE A 177 -5.80 7.97 0.54
N ILE A 178 -5.58 7.10 -0.45
CA ILE A 178 -6.04 5.71 -0.42
C ILE A 178 -4.81 4.83 -0.50
N ALA A 179 -4.65 3.92 0.46
CA ALA A 179 -3.57 2.94 0.46
C ALA A 179 -4.15 1.53 0.57
N LEU A 180 -3.72 0.63 -0.29
CA LEU A 180 -4.11 -0.77 -0.24
C LEU A 180 -3.38 -1.48 0.91
N VAL A 181 -4.12 -2.27 1.67
CA VAL A 181 -3.67 -3.05 2.83
C VAL A 181 -3.66 -4.54 2.51
N ALA A 182 -4.63 -5.01 1.74
CA ALA A 182 -4.77 -6.39 1.28
C ALA A 182 -5.46 -6.45 -0.11
N PRO A 183 -5.27 -7.54 -0.88
CA PRO A 183 -4.49 -8.72 -0.57
C PRO A 183 -2.99 -8.50 -0.74
N GLN A 184 -2.17 -8.97 0.19
CA GLN A 184 -0.72 -8.96 0.03
C GLN A 184 -0.26 -10.00 -1.01
N LYS A 185 -0.99 -11.13 -1.08
CA LYS A 185 -0.79 -12.23 -2.03
C LYS A 185 -2.10 -12.52 -2.75
N PRO A 186 -2.41 -11.78 -3.83
CA PRO A 186 -3.60 -12.07 -4.61
C PRO A 186 -3.52 -13.43 -5.30
N LYS A 187 -4.68 -13.98 -5.60
CA LYS A 187 -4.85 -15.23 -6.34
C LYS A 187 -5.90 -15.05 -7.42
N VAL A 188 -5.86 -15.90 -8.44
CA VAL A 188 -6.90 -15.98 -9.47
C VAL A 188 -8.16 -16.61 -8.83
N ALA A 189 -8.93 -15.79 -8.15
CA ALA A 189 -10.17 -16.07 -7.42
C ALA A 189 -10.70 -14.78 -6.80
N GLU A 190 -11.75 -14.90 -5.99
CA GLU A 190 -12.17 -13.85 -5.08
C GLU A 190 -11.08 -13.61 -4.00
N ASN A 191 -10.73 -12.33 -3.80
CA ASN A 191 -9.79 -11.87 -2.80
C ASN A 191 -10.48 -10.80 -1.95
N GLU A 192 -10.24 -10.81 -0.66
CA GLU A 192 -10.60 -9.68 0.19
C GLU A 192 -9.73 -8.49 -0.20
N LEU A 193 -10.37 -7.39 -0.60
CA LEU A 193 -9.70 -6.13 -0.90
C LEU A 193 -9.87 -5.19 0.30
N VAL A 194 -8.74 -4.77 0.88
CA VAL A 194 -8.74 -3.88 2.04
C VAL A 194 -7.96 -2.61 1.72
N ALA A 195 -8.54 -1.47 2.04
CA ALA A 195 -7.92 -0.15 1.85
C ALA A 195 -8.10 0.75 3.08
N GLY A 196 -7.10 1.55 3.37
CA GLY A 196 -7.23 2.70 4.25
C GLY A 196 -7.55 3.96 3.45
N ILE A 197 -8.49 4.77 3.91
CA ILE A 197 -8.84 6.07 3.34
C ILE A 197 -8.63 7.14 4.39
N TYR A 198 -7.83 8.14 4.07
CA TYR A 198 -7.42 9.18 5.01
C TYR A 198 -7.63 10.55 4.38
N LYS A 199 -7.96 11.52 5.22
CA LYS A 199 -8.10 12.93 4.85
C LYS A 199 -7.08 13.77 5.63
N TYR A 200 -6.41 14.71 4.96
CA TYR A 200 -5.54 15.66 5.62
C TYR A 200 -6.38 16.70 6.38
N ASN A 201 -6.07 16.89 7.66
CA ASN A 201 -6.68 17.94 8.46
C ASN A 201 -5.90 19.23 8.27
N GLN A 202 -6.47 20.18 7.54
CA GLN A 202 -5.86 21.49 7.33
C GLN A 202 -5.71 22.23 8.67
N PRO A 203 -4.50 22.64 9.08
CA PRO A 203 -4.31 23.41 10.29
C PRO A 203 -4.92 24.81 10.12
N THR A 204 -5.57 25.30 11.17
CA THR A 204 -6.18 26.63 11.17
C THR A 204 -5.22 27.73 11.59
N GLU A 205 -4.13 27.37 12.26
CA GLU A 205 -3.12 28.30 12.79
C GLU A 205 -1.75 27.98 12.17
N PRO A 206 -0.88 28.98 12.07
CA PRO A 206 0.51 28.76 11.63
C PRO A 206 1.24 27.77 12.53
N ALA A 207 2.15 27.00 11.96
CA ALA A 207 2.97 26.06 12.72
C ALA A 207 3.75 26.76 13.83
N GLY A 208 3.58 26.27 15.05
CA GLY A 208 4.31 26.73 16.23
C GLY A 208 5.68 26.05 16.37
N THR A 209 6.03 25.69 17.60
CA THR A 209 7.25 24.92 17.86
C THR A 209 7.12 23.53 17.27
N PHE A 210 8.11 23.13 16.47
CA PHE A 210 8.10 21.83 15.80
C PHE A 210 8.71 20.72 16.69
N PRO A 211 8.18 19.50 16.64
CA PRO A 211 6.99 19.07 15.92
C PRO A 211 5.70 19.39 16.70
N ASP A 212 4.71 19.93 16.01
CA ASP A 212 3.39 20.15 16.57
C ASP A 212 2.41 19.16 15.89
N PRO A 213 1.88 18.16 16.61
CA PRO A 213 1.00 17.15 16.01
C PRO A 213 -0.28 17.72 15.41
N SER A 214 -0.77 18.87 15.87
CA SER A 214 -1.96 19.51 15.29
C SER A 214 -1.73 20.02 13.86
N GLN A 215 -0.49 20.24 13.47
CA GLN A 215 -0.10 20.71 12.14
C GLN A 215 0.03 19.56 11.14
N PHE A 216 0.02 18.32 11.59
CA PHE A 216 0.34 17.14 10.79
C PHE A 216 -0.68 16.01 10.98
N SER A 217 -1.91 16.35 11.34
CA SER A 217 -2.93 15.34 11.60
C SER A 217 -3.64 14.89 10.33
N TYR A 218 -4.09 13.67 10.38
CA TYR A 218 -4.92 13.03 9.36
C TYR A 218 -6.11 12.37 10.05
N ALA A 219 -7.28 12.43 9.44
CA ALA A 219 -8.45 11.71 9.89
C ALA A 219 -8.69 10.47 9.05
N GLU A 220 -9.06 9.38 9.67
CA GLU A 220 -9.74 8.29 8.99
C GLU A 220 -11.05 8.84 8.42
N VAL A 221 -11.36 8.46 7.20
CA VAL A 221 -12.61 8.90 6.55
C VAL A 221 -13.71 7.95 6.95
N GLU A 222 -14.84 8.47 7.46
CA GLU A 222 -15.87 7.65 8.04
C GLU A 222 -17.10 7.51 7.13
N ASN A 223 -17.60 6.28 7.02
CA ASN A 223 -18.85 5.92 6.34
C ASN A 223 -18.92 6.33 4.86
N TYR A 224 -17.78 6.39 4.18
CA TYR A 224 -17.76 6.53 2.73
C TYR A 224 -17.94 5.18 2.06
N THR A 225 -18.19 5.18 0.75
CA THR A 225 -18.20 4.00 -0.09
C THR A 225 -17.21 4.18 -1.22
N LEU A 226 -16.41 3.15 -1.47
CA LEU A 226 -15.48 3.12 -2.59
C LEU A 226 -16.01 2.09 -3.59
N LEU A 227 -16.72 2.57 -4.63
CA LEU A 227 -17.21 1.73 -5.72
C LEU A 227 -16.02 1.19 -6.50
N LEU A 228 -16.06 -0.09 -6.88
CA LEU A 228 -14.94 -0.83 -7.45
C LEU A 228 -15.27 -1.38 -8.84
N ASP A 229 -14.47 -1.02 -9.84
CA ASP A 229 -14.50 -1.58 -11.19
C ASP A 229 -13.08 -2.01 -11.62
N PRO A 230 -12.66 -3.25 -11.33
CA PRO A 230 -11.35 -3.76 -11.74
C PRO A 230 -11.32 -4.11 -13.21
N ARG A 231 -10.28 -3.63 -13.92
CA ARG A 231 -10.09 -3.87 -15.34
C ARG A 231 -8.64 -4.10 -15.71
N MET A 232 -8.44 -4.79 -16.83
CA MET A 232 -7.14 -4.89 -17.50
C MET A 232 -7.20 -4.03 -18.77
N PRO A 233 -6.76 -2.76 -18.70
CA PRO A 233 -6.97 -1.79 -19.77
C PRO A 233 -6.03 -1.96 -20.96
N GLU A 234 -4.99 -2.79 -20.86
CA GLU A 234 -4.02 -2.98 -21.93
C GLU A 234 -4.71 -3.41 -23.24
N PRO A 235 -4.23 -2.93 -24.41
CA PRO A 235 -4.82 -3.24 -25.70
C PRO A 235 -4.92 -4.75 -26.01
N SER A 236 -3.95 -5.53 -25.50
CA SER A 236 -3.92 -6.99 -25.66
C SER A 236 -4.99 -7.69 -24.81
N MET A 237 -5.47 -7.05 -23.75
CA MET A 237 -6.43 -7.62 -22.80
C MET A 237 -7.87 -7.18 -23.07
N GLY A 238 -8.06 -6.25 -24.02
CA GLY A 238 -9.39 -5.86 -24.47
C GLY A 238 -10.27 -5.22 -23.40
N ASN A 239 -9.68 -4.44 -22.51
CA ASN A 239 -10.40 -3.82 -21.38
C ASN A 239 -11.17 -4.87 -20.53
N HIS A 240 -10.55 -6.05 -20.37
CA HIS A 240 -11.15 -7.15 -19.64
C HIS A 240 -11.56 -6.74 -18.23
N SER A 241 -12.77 -7.07 -17.84
CA SER A 241 -13.34 -6.81 -16.51
C SER A 241 -13.46 -8.08 -15.68
N SER A 242 -13.59 -7.93 -14.39
CA SER A 242 -13.80 -9.00 -13.44
C SER A 242 -15.25 -8.99 -12.94
N PRO A 243 -15.94 -10.14 -12.86
CA PRO A 243 -17.29 -10.25 -12.32
C PRO A 243 -17.28 -10.41 -10.78
N ASN A 244 -18.44 -10.22 -10.16
CA ASN A 244 -18.70 -10.54 -8.74
C ASN A 244 -17.81 -9.76 -7.77
N ASN A 245 -17.44 -8.52 -8.10
CA ASN A 245 -16.75 -7.64 -7.17
C ASN A 245 -17.75 -7.06 -6.14
N VAL A 246 -17.24 -6.68 -4.98
CA VAL A 246 -18.02 -6.00 -3.94
C VAL A 246 -17.31 -4.68 -3.61
N ASP A 247 -18.07 -3.60 -3.64
CA ASP A 247 -17.61 -2.27 -3.27
C ASP A 247 -17.07 -2.24 -1.84
N LEU A 248 -16.11 -1.36 -1.58
CA LEU A 248 -15.50 -1.28 -0.26
C LEU A 248 -16.34 -0.37 0.65
N THR A 249 -16.63 -0.87 1.84
CA THR A 249 -17.30 -0.16 2.92
C THR A 249 -16.50 -0.25 4.20
N GLN A 250 -16.61 0.79 5.04
CA GLN A 250 -15.85 0.86 6.28
C GLN A 250 -16.31 -0.19 7.30
N GLN A 251 -15.36 -0.80 8.00
CA GLN A 251 -15.59 -1.69 9.13
C GLN A 251 -15.16 -1.03 10.46
N ALA A 252 -15.40 -1.75 11.56
CA ALA A 252 -15.19 -1.22 12.92
C ALA A 252 -13.72 -0.86 13.24
N ASP A 253 -12.76 -1.36 12.50
CA ASP A 253 -11.34 -1.03 12.63
C ASP A 253 -10.91 0.23 11.86
N GLY A 254 -11.86 0.88 11.15
CA GLY A 254 -11.64 2.08 10.35
C GLY A 254 -11.21 1.80 8.91
N LEU A 255 -10.84 0.56 8.56
CA LEU A 255 -10.47 0.18 7.19
C LEU A 255 -11.71 -0.14 6.34
N TYR A 256 -11.52 -0.09 5.02
CA TYR A 256 -12.55 -0.34 4.02
C TYR A 256 -12.37 -1.72 3.42
N TYR A 257 -13.41 -2.54 3.44
CA TYR A 257 -13.40 -3.93 3.00
C TYR A 257 -14.36 -4.13 1.85
N GLY A 258 -13.89 -4.84 0.83
CA GLY A 258 -14.65 -5.26 -0.33
C GLY A 258 -14.12 -6.57 -0.88
N VAL A 259 -14.55 -6.94 -2.07
CA VAL A 259 -14.08 -8.14 -2.78
C VAL A 259 -13.67 -7.78 -4.19
N VAL A 260 -12.47 -8.21 -4.57
CA VAL A 260 -12.02 -8.19 -5.95
C VAL A 260 -11.85 -9.63 -6.44
N ASN A 261 -12.49 -9.96 -7.56
CA ASN A 261 -12.41 -11.29 -8.16
C ASN A 261 -11.47 -11.26 -9.37
N TYR A 262 -10.22 -11.62 -9.19
CA TYR A 262 -9.27 -11.69 -10.29
C TYR A 262 -9.48 -12.97 -11.11
N THR A 263 -9.64 -12.83 -12.42
CA THR A 263 -9.88 -13.95 -13.35
C THR A 263 -8.60 -14.45 -13.99
N MET A 264 -7.51 -13.71 -13.89
CA MET A 264 -6.16 -14.06 -14.38
C MET A 264 -5.09 -13.22 -13.70
N THR A 265 -3.83 -13.63 -13.82
CA THR A 265 -2.67 -12.84 -13.42
C THR A 265 -2.38 -11.72 -14.41
N GLY A 266 -1.64 -10.70 -14.01
CA GLY A 266 -1.20 -9.59 -14.87
C GLY A 266 -1.47 -8.21 -14.27
N ASN A 267 -1.42 -7.18 -15.13
CA ASN A 267 -1.67 -5.80 -14.71
C ASN A 267 -3.18 -5.54 -14.62
N TRP A 268 -3.63 -5.22 -13.42
CA TRP A 268 -4.98 -4.76 -13.17
C TRP A 268 -5.00 -3.29 -12.78
N THR A 269 -6.03 -2.59 -13.20
CA THR A 269 -6.37 -1.25 -12.72
C THR A 269 -7.63 -1.36 -11.87
N LEU A 270 -7.51 -1.09 -10.60
CA LEU A 270 -8.65 -0.92 -9.70
C LEU A 270 -9.18 0.49 -9.90
N ASN A 271 -10.24 0.62 -10.70
CA ASN A 271 -10.94 1.88 -10.88
C ASN A 271 -11.89 2.10 -9.72
N PHE A 272 -11.87 3.29 -9.14
CA PHE A 272 -12.71 3.64 -8.03
C PHE A 272 -13.60 4.85 -8.33
N MET A 273 -14.73 4.91 -7.65
CA MET A 273 -15.50 6.12 -7.44
C MET A 273 -15.76 6.24 -5.93
N MET A 274 -15.26 7.29 -5.31
CA MET A 274 -15.42 7.52 -3.87
C MET A 274 -16.65 8.38 -3.61
N LEU A 275 -17.59 7.85 -2.87
CA LEU A 275 -18.82 8.52 -2.43
C LEU A 275 -18.74 8.79 -0.92
N ASN A 276 -19.16 9.99 -0.52
CA ASN A 276 -19.27 10.28 0.91
C ASN A 276 -20.50 9.60 1.53
N GLN A 277 -20.70 9.77 2.84
CA GLN A 277 -21.81 9.19 3.61
C GLN A 277 -23.21 9.60 3.10
N ASN A 278 -23.30 10.64 2.28
CA ASN A 278 -24.56 11.11 1.67
C ASN A 278 -24.69 10.66 0.20
N GLY A 279 -23.80 9.79 -0.30
CA GLY A 279 -23.78 9.34 -1.68
C GLY A 279 -23.27 10.38 -2.69
N VAL A 280 -22.63 11.47 -2.23
CA VAL A 280 -22.07 12.50 -3.12
C VAL A 280 -20.69 12.05 -3.61
N LEU A 281 -20.46 12.18 -4.91
CA LEU A 281 -19.19 11.83 -5.54
C LEU A 281 -18.07 12.77 -5.10
N ILE A 282 -17.08 12.24 -4.43
CA ILE A 282 -15.87 12.95 -4.01
C ILE A 282 -14.79 12.88 -5.08
N LYS A 283 -14.59 11.71 -5.72
CA LYS A 283 -13.60 11.54 -6.79
C LYS A 283 -13.87 10.27 -7.58
N GLY A 284 -13.42 10.27 -8.83
CA GLY A 284 -13.52 9.13 -9.74
C GLY A 284 -14.52 9.39 -10.87
N THR A 285 -14.41 8.58 -11.89
CA THR A 285 -15.29 8.61 -13.07
C THR A 285 -15.70 7.19 -13.41
N GLU A 286 -16.91 7.02 -13.91
CA GLU A 286 -17.34 5.75 -14.49
C GLU A 286 -16.46 5.40 -15.70
N VAL A 287 -16.03 4.14 -15.79
CA VAL A 287 -15.18 3.67 -16.86
C VAL A 287 -16.03 3.05 -17.95
N PRO A 288 -15.91 3.51 -19.21
CA PRO A 288 -16.62 2.92 -20.34
C PRO A 288 -16.28 1.45 -20.51
N THR A 289 -17.30 0.65 -20.83
CA THR A 289 -17.12 -0.78 -21.12
C THR A 289 -16.66 -1.06 -22.55
N ASP A 290 -16.70 -0.04 -23.42
CA ASP A 290 -16.33 -0.15 -24.80
C ASP A 290 -14.85 -0.48 -24.97
N PHE A 291 -14.57 -1.35 -25.94
CA PHE A 291 -13.22 -1.74 -26.31
C PHE A 291 -12.96 -1.42 -27.77
N THR A 292 -11.84 -0.74 -28.02
CA THR A 292 -11.32 -0.50 -29.36
C THR A 292 -10.01 -1.27 -29.52
N PRO A 293 -9.91 -2.23 -30.47
CA PRO A 293 -8.69 -2.99 -30.68
C PRO A 293 -7.46 -2.07 -30.89
N GLY A 294 -6.37 -2.36 -30.18
CA GLY A 294 -5.12 -1.61 -30.26
C GLY A 294 -5.08 -0.32 -29.44
N ILE A 295 -6.14 0.02 -28.73
CA ILE A 295 -6.22 1.22 -27.85
C ILE A 295 -6.35 0.75 -26.40
N GLU A 296 -5.55 1.38 -25.51
CA GLU A 296 -5.68 1.15 -24.08
C GLU A 296 -7.04 1.63 -23.57
N GLY A 297 -7.68 0.82 -22.72
CA GLY A 297 -8.96 1.16 -22.09
C GLY A 297 -8.84 2.38 -21.18
N ALA A 298 -9.93 3.13 -21.05
CA ALA A 298 -9.99 4.28 -20.14
C ALA A 298 -9.84 3.81 -18.67
N LYS A 299 -9.30 4.71 -17.85
CA LYS A 299 -9.20 4.54 -16.39
C LYS A 299 -10.00 5.63 -15.69
N SER A 300 -10.54 5.31 -14.52
CA SER A 300 -11.14 6.33 -13.66
C SER A 300 -10.10 7.38 -13.27
N GLU A 301 -10.53 8.61 -13.03
CA GLU A 301 -9.68 9.64 -12.42
C GLU A 301 -9.13 9.20 -11.07
N LEU A 302 -9.83 8.30 -10.39
CA LEU A 302 -9.39 7.67 -9.15
C LEU A 302 -9.13 6.19 -9.41
N HIS A 303 -7.86 5.81 -9.52
CA HIS A 303 -7.49 4.43 -9.76
C HIS A 303 -6.16 4.06 -9.10
N ILE A 304 -5.95 2.78 -8.87
CA ILE A 304 -4.67 2.20 -8.43
C ILE A 304 -4.33 1.05 -9.35
N ASN A 305 -3.12 1.06 -9.92
CA ASN A 305 -2.62 -0.06 -10.71
C ASN A 305 -1.97 -1.09 -9.77
N ILE A 306 -2.24 -2.35 -10.03
CA ILE A 306 -1.65 -3.50 -9.32
C ILE A 306 -1.09 -4.50 -10.33
N LEU A 307 -0.22 -5.38 -9.83
CA LEU A 307 0.38 -6.47 -10.64
C LEU A 307 0.61 -7.68 -9.75
N PHE A 308 0.21 -8.85 -10.24
CA PHE A 308 0.55 -10.14 -9.62
C PHE A 308 0.58 -11.29 -10.64
#